data_63a97e1cf0d414a4d73ce9e0bd87cbc1
#
_entry.id   63a97e1cf0d414a4d73ce9e0bd87cbc1
#
_cell.length_a   1.000
_cell.length_b   1.000
_cell.length_c   1.000
_cell.angle_alpha   90.00
_cell.angle_beta   90.00
_cell.angle_gamma   90.00
#
_symmetry.space_group_name_H-M   'P 1'
#
loop_
_entity.id
_entity.type
_entity.pdbx_description
1 polymer ?
#
loop_
_entity_poly.entity_id
_entity_poly.type
_entity_poly.pdbx_seq_one_letter_code
_entity_poly.pdbx_strand_id
1 'polypeptide(L)'
;DFDFYHTGIFLLNETKDYAVLQAANSLGGKKMLDRGHRLAVGRVGIVGNVAADGRARIALDVGTDAAYFDNPDLPETRSEMALPLVFGDEIIGVLDVQSKREAIFTEEDTNIFNTLSNQVAIAIENARQAEIAEVALKEAQAVSRQHTHQAWAELASEQQNKGYRYTEKNISTTSELLEEDTKLEAHEDILL
;
A
#
# COMPACT_ATOMS: atom_id res chain seq x y z
N ASP A 1 -21.55 -11.71 -16.27
CA ASP A 1 -21.21 -11.98 -14.84
C ASP A 1 -20.35 -13.22 -14.80
N PHE A 2 -19.11 -13.04 -14.42
CA PHE A 2 -18.20 -14.16 -14.16
C PHE A 2 -18.47 -14.62 -12.72
N ASP A 3 -19.11 -15.77 -12.54
CA ASP A 3 -19.38 -16.38 -11.24
C ASP A 3 -18.18 -17.25 -10.81
N PHE A 4 -17.05 -16.58 -10.44
CA PHE A 4 -15.85 -17.28 -10.01
C PHE A 4 -15.99 -17.74 -8.54
N TYR A 5 -15.52 -18.94 -8.29
CA TYR A 5 -15.44 -19.53 -6.96
C TYR A 5 -14.46 -18.77 -6.05
N HIS A 6 -13.32 -18.41 -6.60
CA HIS A 6 -12.28 -17.65 -5.91
C HIS A 6 -11.57 -16.71 -6.87
N THR A 7 -11.17 -15.55 -6.37
CA THR A 7 -10.23 -14.65 -7.00
C THR A 7 -9.28 -14.14 -5.93
N GLY A 8 -7.98 -14.26 -6.17
CA GLY A 8 -6.91 -13.84 -5.27
C GLY A 8 -5.90 -12.95 -5.97
N ILE A 9 -5.36 -11.98 -5.24
CA ILE A 9 -4.21 -11.18 -5.66
C ILE A 9 -3.05 -11.53 -4.75
N PHE A 10 -1.99 -12.05 -5.35
CA PHE A 10 -0.73 -12.32 -4.70
C PHE A 10 0.30 -11.28 -5.12
N LEU A 11 1.02 -10.69 -4.17
CA LEU A 11 2.15 -9.83 -4.45
C LEU A 11 3.46 -10.50 -4.06
N LEU A 12 4.51 -10.24 -4.83
CA LEU A 12 5.85 -10.74 -4.48
C LEU A 12 6.38 -9.98 -3.26
N ASN A 13 7.01 -10.71 -2.34
CA ASN A 13 7.75 -10.10 -1.26
C ASN A 13 9.03 -9.42 -1.80
N GLU A 14 9.72 -8.65 -0.97
CA GLU A 14 10.92 -7.88 -1.35
C GLU A 14 12.03 -8.74 -1.95
N THR A 15 12.20 -9.97 -1.45
CA THR A 15 13.22 -10.92 -1.94
C THR A 15 12.76 -11.73 -3.16
N LYS A 16 11.50 -11.59 -3.57
CA LYS A 16 10.86 -12.33 -4.66
C LYS A 16 10.86 -13.86 -4.48
N ASP A 17 11.00 -14.34 -3.24
CA ASP A 17 10.98 -15.78 -2.91
C ASP A 17 9.56 -16.32 -2.75
N TYR A 18 8.62 -15.45 -2.39
CA TYR A 18 7.24 -15.81 -2.10
C TYR A 18 6.25 -14.87 -2.77
N ALA A 19 5.20 -15.46 -3.34
CA ALA A 19 3.97 -14.78 -3.69
C ALA A 19 3.03 -14.82 -2.46
N VAL A 20 2.73 -13.66 -1.87
CA VAL A 20 1.96 -13.50 -0.65
C VAL A 20 0.56 -13.01 -0.98
N LEU A 21 -0.48 -13.70 -0.51
CA LEU A 21 -1.86 -13.32 -0.73
C LEU A 21 -2.18 -11.99 -0.02
N GLN A 22 -2.62 -10.98 -0.78
CA GLN A 22 -2.94 -9.64 -0.29
C GLN A 22 -4.44 -9.33 -0.32
N ALA A 23 -5.17 -9.93 -1.27
CA ALA A 23 -6.61 -9.73 -1.38
C ALA A 23 -7.29 -11.01 -1.90
N ALA A 24 -8.50 -11.27 -1.44
CA ALA A 24 -9.31 -12.40 -1.88
C ALA A 24 -10.81 -12.13 -1.67
N ASN A 25 -11.66 -12.70 -2.54
CA ASN A 25 -13.11 -12.48 -2.52
C ASN A 25 -13.92 -13.61 -1.85
N SER A 26 -13.32 -14.79 -1.62
CA SER A 26 -14.03 -15.97 -1.08
C SER A 26 -13.84 -16.14 0.43
N LEU A 27 -14.69 -16.97 1.04
CA LEU A 27 -14.55 -17.36 2.46
C LEU A 27 -13.23 -18.11 2.72
N GLY A 28 -12.84 -19.02 1.82
CA GLY A 28 -11.53 -19.69 1.88
C GLY A 28 -10.39 -18.68 1.75
N GLY A 29 -10.54 -17.72 0.83
CA GLY A 29 -9.58 -16.63 0.66
C GLY A 29 -9.39 -15.78 1.92
N LYS A 30 -10.46 -15.48 2.66
CA LYS A 30 -10.34 -14.78 3.96
C LYS A 30 -9.54 -15.57 4.98
N LYS A 31 -9.78 -16.88 5.10
CA LYS A 31 -8.97 -17.76 5.98
C LYS A 31 -7.50 -17.78 5.57
N MET A 32 -7.23 -17.79 4.27
CA MET A 32 -5.86 -17.72 3.74
C MET A 32 -5.19 -16.39 4.08
N LEU A 33 -5.89 -15.25 3.96
CA LEU A 33 -5.41 -13.93 4.35
C LEU A 33 -5.07 -13.87 5.83
N ASP A 34 -5.96 -14.36 6.70
CA ASP A 34 -5.79 -14.34 8.17
C ASP A 34 -4.53 -15.09 8.62
N ARG A 35 -4.13 -16.15 7.90
CA ARG A 35 -2.90 -16.93 8.21
C ARG A 35 -1.66 -16.47 7.44
N GLY A 36 -1.74 -15.39 6.65
CA GLY A 36 -0.63 -14.91 5.83
C GLY A 36 -0.19 -15.93 4.77
N HIS A 37 -1.15 -16.48 4.03
CA HIS A 37 -0.89 -17.52 3.02
C HIS A 37 0.08 -17.03 1.95
N ARG A 38 1.08 -17.84 1.66
CA ARG A 38 2.12 -17.57 0.67
C ARG A 38 2.54 -18.81 -0.07
N LEU A 39 2.95 -18.65 -1.31
CA LEU A 39 3.42 -19.73 -2.19
C LEU A 39 4.87 -19.44 -2.62
N ALA A 40 5.74 -20.46 -2.54
CA ALA A 40 7.12 -20.29 -2.96
C ALA A 40 7.23 -20.14 -4.48
N VAL A 41 7.89 -19.08 -4.91
CA VAL A 41 8.09 -18.74 -6.32
C VAL A 41 8.86 -19.84 -7.03
N GLY A 42 8.33 -20.29 -8.18
CA GLY A 42 8.91 -21.36 -9.01
C GLY A 42 8.83 -22.77 -8.41
N ARG A 43 8.13 -22.96 -7.30
CA ARG A 43 8.11 -24.26 -6.59
C ARG A 43 6.73 -24.77 -6.23
N VAL A 44 5.80 -23.90 -5.86
CA VAL A 44 4.52 -24.31 -5.29
C VAL A 44 3.35 -23.68 -6.03
N GLY A 45 2.50 -24.53 -6.57
CA GLY A 45 1.26 -24.16 -7.20
C GLY A 45 1.42 -23.48 -8.55
N ILE A 46 0.29 -23.26 -9.23
CA ILE A 46 0.23 -22.54 -10.50
C ILE A 46 0.68 -21.10 -10.31
N VAL A 47 0.22 -20.45 -9.25
CA VAL A 47 0.60 -19.08 -8.87
C VAL A 47 2.13 -18.95 -8.70
N GLY A 48 2.77 -19.89 -7.98
CA GLY A 48 4.22 -19.83 -7.78
C GLY A 48 5.02 -19.96 -9.08
N ASN A 49 4.54 -20.79 -10.01
CA ASN A 49 5.16 -20.93 -11.32
C ASN A 49 4.99 -19.65 -12.18
N VAL A 50 3.78 -19.09 -12.25
CA VAL A 50 3.50 -17.82 -12.96
C VAL A 50 4.32 -16.67 -12.38
N ALA A 51 4.47 -16.64 -11.07
CA ALA A 51 5.32 -15.65 -10.38
C ALA A 51 6.80 -15.73 -10.80
N ALA A 52 7.27 -16.91 -11.19
CA ALA A 52 8.66 -17.14 -11.60
C ALA A 52 8.92 -16.82 -13.08
N ASP A 53 8.02 -17.26 -13.96
CA ASP A 53 8.25 -17.20 -15.43
C ASP A 53 7.51 -16.06 -16.14
N GLY A 54 6.55 -15.41 -15.46
CA GLY A 54 5.77 -14.30 -16.02
C GLY A 54 4.80 -14.72 -17.12
N ARG A 55 4.46 -15.99 -17.23
CA ARG A 55 3.56 -16.52 -18.26
C ARG A 55 2.24 -16.93 -17.65
N ALA A 56 1.16 -16.42 -18.24
CA ALA A 56 -0.19 -16.86 -17.86
C ALA A 56 -0.33 -18.37 -18.01
N ARG A 57 -1.01 -19.01 -17.06
CA ARG A 57 -1.24 -20.44 -17.04
C ARG A 57 -2.69 -20.78 -16.74
N ILE A 58 -3.23 -21.75 -17.47
CA ILE A 58 -4.56 -22.32 -17.23
C ILE A 58 -4.40 -23.80 -16.89
N ALA A 59 -4.99 -24.22 -15.77
CA ALA A 59 -5.28 -25.61 -15.47
C ALA A 59 -6.77 -25.86 -15.73
N LEU A 60 -7.06 -26.61 -16.77
CA LEU A 60 -8.44 -26.95 -17.16
C LEU A 60 -9.10 -27.94 -16.20
N ASP A 61 -8.29 -28.82 -15.59
CA ASP A 61 -8.66 -29.71 -14.51
C ASP A 61 -7.49 -29.81 -13.52
N VAL A 62 -7.65 -29.18 -12.36
CA VAL A 62 -6.61 -29.12 -11.33
C VAL A 62 -6.23 -30.51 -10.78
N GLY A 63 -7.14 -31.47 -10.83
CA GLY A 63 -6.87 -32.86 -10.41
C GLY A 63 -5.83 -33.59 -11.26
N THR A 64 -5.57 -33.10 -12.47
CA THR A 64 -4.59 -33.67 -13.42
C THR A 64 -3.36 -32.77 -13.64
N ASP A 65 -3.37 -31.53 -13.18
CA ASP A 65 -2.25 -30.60 -13.34
C ASP A 65 -1.16 -30.86 -12.28
N ALA A 66 0.03 -31.23 -12.74
CA ALA A 66 1.16 -31.55 -11.87
C ALA A 66 1.71 -30.33 -11.07
N ALA A 67 1.37 -29.11 -11.47
CA ALA A 67 1.79 -27.90 -10.80
C ALA A 67 0.75 -27.38 -9.79
N TYR A 68 -0.45 -27.97 -9.76
CA TYR A 68 -1.51 -27.54 -8.86
C TYR A 68 -1.15 -27.78 -7.38
N PHE A 69 -1.50 -26.82 -6.55
CA PHE A 69 -1.42 -26.95 -5.10
C PHE A 69 -2.81 -27.19 -4.53
N ASP A 70 -3.07 -28.40 -4.00
CA ASP A 70 -4.32 -28.75 -3.35
C ASP A 70 -4.52 -27.94 -2.05
N ASN A 71 -5.35 -26.90 -2.14
CA ASN A 71 -5.56 -25.98 -1.05
C ASN A 71 -6.79 -26.37 -0.23
N PRO A 72 -6.62 -26.75 1.06
CA PRO A 72 -7.73 -27.18 1.91
C PRO A 72 -8.78 -26.09 2.18
N ASP A 73 -8.45 -24.81 1.96
CA ASP A 73 -9.41 -23.70 2.08
C ASP A 73 -10.23 -23.48 0.80
N LEU A 74 -9.83 -24.10 -0.33
CA LEU A 74 -10.51 -24.01 -1.62
C LEU A 74 -10.80 -25.40 -2.21
N PRO A 75 -11.43 -26.30 -1.46
CA PRO A 75 -11.57 -27.73 -1.83
C PRO A 75 -12.45 -27.99 -3.06
N GLU A 76 -13.24 -27.01 -3.49
CA GLU A 76 -14.13 -27.16 -4.63
C GLU A 76 -13.53 -26.66 -5.97
N THR A 77 -12.27 -26.26 -5.98
CA THR A 77 -11.58 -25.83 -7.20
C THR A 77 -11.48 -26.98 -8.20
N ARG A 78 -11.93 -26.73 -9.44
CA ARG A 78 -11.85 -27.68 -10.56
C ARG A 78 -11.02 -27.15 -11.71
N SER A 79 -11.03 -25.84 -11.93
CA SER A 79 -10.12 -25.18 -12.89
C SER A 79 -9.56 -23.90 -12.28
N GLU A 80 -8.36 -23.53 -12.72
CA GLU A 80 -7.61 -22.37 -12.23
C GLU A 80 -6.94 -21.65 -13.41
N MET A 81 -6.94 -20.33 -13.38
CA MET A 81 -6.19 -19.48 -14.28
C MET A 81 -5.37 -18.49 -13.45
N ALA A 82 -4.07 -18.48 -13.64
CA ALA A 82 -3.18 -17.53 -13.02
C ALA A 82 -2.50 -16.64 -14.06
N LEU A 83 -2.48 -15.33 -13.81
CA LEU A 83 -1.96 -14.33 -14.73
C LEU A 83 -0.93 -13.47 -14.00
N PRO A 84 0.21 -13.15 -14.64
CA PRO A 84 1.19 -12.28 -14.02
C PRO A 84 0.66 -10.86 -13.91
N LEU A 85 0.95 -10.21 -12.79
CA LEU A 85 0.81 -8.76 -12.62
C LEU A 85 2.17 -8.15 -12.97
N VAL A 86 2.23 -7.47 -14.11
CA VAL A 86 3.48 -6.91 -14.64
C VAL A 86 3.40 -5.40 -14.65
N PHE A 87 4.40 -4.73 -14.10
CA PHE A 87 4.58 -3.29 -14.18
C PHE A 87 5.95 -2.96 -14.78
N GLY A 88 5.97 -2.28 -15.91
CA GLY A 88 7.19 -2.16 -16.72
C GLY A 88 7.69 -3.53 -17.17
N ASP A 89 8.93 -3.85 -16.80
CA ASP A 89 9.56 -5.15 -17.11
C ASP A 89 9.58 -6.09 -15.88
N GLU A 90 8.90 -5.73 -14.79
CA GLU A 90 8.93 -6.50 -13.55
C GLU A 90 7.61 -7.19 -13.23
N ILE A 91 7.71 -8.46 -12.82
CA ILE A 91 6.59 -9.18 -12.21
C ILE A 91 6.47 -8.69 -10.77
N ILE A 92 5.33 -8.07 -10.43
CA ILE A 92 5.04 -7.58 -9.08
C ILE A 92 4.12 -8.53 -8.31
N GLY A 93 3.46 -9.47 -9.02
CA GLY A 93 2.53 -10.40 -8.40
C GLY A 93 1.83 -11.31 -9.40
N VAL A 94 0.74 -11.94 -8.94
CA VAL A 94 -0.10 -12.85 -9.73
C VAL A 94 -1.57 -12.62 -9.38
N LEU A 95 -2.41 -12.53 -10.40
CA LEU A 95 -3.86 -12.63 -10.30
C LEU A 95 -4.25 -14.09 -10.46
N ASP A 96 -4.92 -14.65 -9.46
CA ASP A 96 -5.42 -16.02 -9.42
C ASP A 96 -6.95 -16.02 -9.53
N VAL A 97 -7.50 -16.84 -10.43
CA VAL A 97 -8.94 -16.98 -10.67
C VAL A 97 -9.29 -18.46 -10.72
N GLN A 98 -10.20 -18.89 -9.85
CA GLN A 98 -10.57 -20.30 -9.73
C GLN A 98 -12.07 -20.54 -9.89
N SER A 99 -12.42 -21.71 -10.41
CA SER A 99 -13.81 -22.14 -10.63
C SER A 99 -14.07 -23.53 -10.10
N LYS A 100 -15.31 -23.79 -9.70
CA LYS A 100 -15.83 -25.12 -9.36
C LYS A 100 -16.15 -25.98 -10.60
N ARG A 101 -16.01 -25.45 -11.78
CA ARG A 101 -16.29 -26.11 -13.05
C ARG A 101 -14.97 -26.36 -13.78
N GLU A 102 -14.87 -27.53 -14.38
CA GLU A 102 -13.75 -27.87 -15.26
C GLU A 102 -13.81 -27.11 -16.58
N ALA A 103 -12.66 -26.86 -17.18
CA ALA A 103 -12.50 -26.38 -18.53
C ALA A 103 -13.30 -25.12 -18.89
N ILE A 104 -13.53 -24.22 -17.90
CA ILE A 104 -14.27 -22.98 -18.18
C ILE A 104 -13.39 -21.89 -18.77
N PHE A 105 -12.08 -21.92 -18.53
CA PHE A 105 -11.16 -20.92 -19.03
C PHE A 105 -10.68 -21.26 -20.43
N THR A 106 -10.71 -20.30 -21.32
CA THR A 106 -10.27 -20.41 -22.72
C THR A 106 -9.06 -19.52 -22.98
N GLU A 107 -8.41 -19.70 -24.13
CA GLU A 107 -7.34 -18.79 -24.58
C GLU A 107 -7.86 -17.36 -24.81
N GLU A 108 -9.12 -17.20 -25.23
CA GLU A 108 -9.75 -15.89 -25.41
C GLU A 108 -9.92 -15.19 -24.06
N ASP A 109 -10.35 -15.91 -23.02
CA ASP A 109 -10.42 -15.41 -21.64
C ASP A 109 -9.03 -14.94 -21.18
N THR A 110 -7.97 -15.68 -21.48
CA THR A 110 -6.60 -15.30 -21.13
C THR A 110 -6.25 -13.92 -21.66
N ASN A 111 -6.63 -13.59 -22.89
CA ASN A 111 -6.35 -12.27 -23.47
C ASN A 111 -7.10 -11.14 -22.76
N ILE A 112 -8.36 -11.37 -22.39
CA ILE A 112 -9.18 -10.42 -21.64
C ILE A 112 -8.58 -10.22 -20.24
N PHE A 113 -8.28 -11.31 -19.55
CA PHE A 113 -7.74 -11.26 -18.20
C PHE A 113 -6.30 -10.75 -18.13
N ASN A 114 -5.47 -10.95 -19.17
CA ASN A 114 -4.17 -10.29 -19.27
C ASN A 114 -4.30 -8.77 -19.31
N THR A 115 -5.31 -8.25 -20.03
CA THR A 115 -5.57 -6.81 -20.04
C THR A 115 -5.98 -6.32 -18.65
N LEU A 116 -6.84 -7.06 -17.95
CA LEU A 116 -7.25 -6.73 -16.59
C LEU A 116 -6.09 -6.83 -15.60
N SER A 117 -5.27 -7.87 -15.67
CA SER A 117 -4.11 -8.04 -14.79
C SER A 117 -3.10 -6.91 -14.94
N ASN A 118 -2.87 -6.42 -16.16
CA ASN A 118 -2.02 -5.26 -16.41
C ASN A 118 -2.61 -3.98 -15.77
N GLN A 119 -3.93 -3.77 -15.86
CA GLN A 119 -4.56 -2.62 -15.20
C GLN A 119 -4.51 -2.72 -13.67
N VAL A 120 -4.69 -3.92 -13.13
CA VAL A 120 -4.55 -4.18 -11.70
C VAL A 120 -3.12 -3.90 -11.24
N ALA A 121 -2.11 -4.34 -12.00
CA ALA A 121 -0.70 -4.07 -11.71
C ALA A 121 -0.41 -2.56 -11.66
N ILE A 122 -0.90 -1.80 -12.66
CA ILE A 122 -0.75 -0.34 -12.68
C ILE A 122 -1.44 0.30 -11.46
N ALA A 123 -2.64 -0.14 -11.11
CA ALA A 123 -3.38 0.41 -9.97
C ALA A 123 -2.66 0.14 -8.64
N ILE A 124 -2.11 -1.06 -8.47
CA ILE A 124 -1.34 -1.44 -7.27
C ILE A 124 -0.07 -0.57 -7.15
N GLU A 125 0.67 -0.41 -8.25
CA GLU A 125 1.90 0.38 -8.21
C GLU A 125 1.61 1.87 -7.99
N ASN A 126 0.56 2.41 -8.60
CA ASN A 126 0.13 3.79 -8.34
C ASN A 126 -0.25 4.01 -6.86
N ALA A 127 -0.96 3.07 -6.24
CA ALA A 127 -1.29 3.13 -4.83
C ALA A 127 -0.03 3.09 -3.95
N ARG A 128 0.92 2.23 -4.27
CA ARG A 128 2.21 2.15 -3.58
C ARG A 128 3.03 3.43 -3.69
N GLN A 129 3.09 4.02 -4.90
CA GLN A 129 3.80 5.30 -5.11
C GLN A 129 3.13 6.44 -4.34
N ALA A 130 1.80 6.48 -4.28
CA ALA A 130 1.07 7.47 -3.50
C ALA A 130 1.37 7.34 -1.99
N GLU A 131 1.44 6.12 -1.46
CA GLU A 131 1.79 5.87 -0.05
C GLU A 131 3.23 6.32 0.27
N ILE A 132 4.20 6.00 -0.60
CA ILE A 132 5.59 6.44 -0.45
C ILE A 132 5.67 7.97 -0.45
N ALA A 133 4.97 8.62 -1.38
CA ALA A 133 4.95 10.08 -1.48
C ALA A 133 4.32 10.74 -0.23
N GLU A 134 3.26 10.15 0.32
CA GLU A 134 2.62 10.65 1.54
C GLU A 134 3.56 10.54 2.76
N VAL A 135 4.27 9.41 2.91
CA VAL A 135 5.27 9.23 3.98
C VAL A 135 6.39 10.25 3.85
N ALA A 136 6.96 10.40 2.65
CA ALA A 136 8.03 11.37 2.39
C ALA A 136 7.60 12.82 2.68
N LEU A 137 6.36 13.17 2.32
CA LEU A 137 5.80 14.50 2.62
C LEU A 137 5.67 14.73 4.14
N LYS A 138 5.17 13.74 4.89
CA LYS A 138 5.04 13.82 6.36
C LYS A 138 6.41 14.01 7.02
N GLU A 139 7.42 13.28 6.56
CA GLU A 139 8.79 13.41 7.05
C GLU A 139 9.39 14.81 6.75
N ALA A 140 9.23 15.29 5.51
CA ALA A 140 9.71 16.63 5.13
C ALA A 140 9.03 17.74 5.96
N GLN A 141 7.72 17.62 6.21
CA GLN A 141 7.00 18.57 7.05
C GLN A 141 7.45 18.52 8.52
N ALA A 142 7.77 17.33 9.04
CA ALA A 142 8.29 17.18 10.40
C ALA A 142 9.65 17.87 10.57
N VAL A 143 10.56 17.67 9.61
CA VAL A 143 11.88 18.33 9.58
C VAL A 143 11.72 19.85 9.47
N SER A 144 10.86 20.33 8.58
CA SER A 144 10.59 21.77 8.41
C SER A 144 10.07 22.41 9.71
N ARG A 145 9.12 21.76 10.41
CA ARG A 145 8.63 22.25 11.70
C ARG A 145 9.73 22.31 12.75
N GLN A 146 10.59 21.30 12.81
CA GLN A 146 11.71 21.28 13.75
C GLN A 146 12.69 22.42 13.49
N HIS A 147 13.06 22.66 12.24
CA HIS A 147 13.95 23.78 11.85
C HIS A 147 13.33 25.14 12.22
N THR A 148 12.04 25.32 11.92
CA THR A 148 11.31 26.55 12.28
C THR A 148 11.32 26.77 13.78
N HIS A 149 11.05 25.71 14.57
CA HIS A 149 11.06 25.78 16.03
C HIS A 149 12.45 26.13 16.59
N GLN A 150 13.51 25.55 16.01
CA GLN A 150 14.88 25.87 16.40
C GLN A 150 15.23 27.33 16.06
N ALA A 151 14.90 27.80 14.85
CA ALA A 151 15.15 29.18 14.45
C ALA A 151 14.40 30.19 15.36
N TRP A 152 13.15 29.90 15.72
CA TRP A 152 12.42 30.73 16.67
C TRP A 152 13.04 30.69 18.08
N ALA A 153 13.49 29.54 18.55
CA ALA A 153 14.17 29.42 19.84
C ALA A 153 15.48 30.20 19.88
N GLU A 154 16.28 30.18 18.82
CA GLU A 154 17.50 30.96 18.68
C GLU A 154 17.19 32.46 18.72
N LEU A 155 16.24 32.92 17.90
CA LEU A 155 15.81 34.33 17.89
C LEU A 155 15.28 34.78 19.26
N ALA A 156 14.50 33.94 19.94
CA ALA A 156 14.02 34.24 21.27
C ALA A 156 15.14 34.31 22.31
N SER A 157 16.19 33.48 22.17
CA SER A 157 17.34 33.51 23.06
C SER A 157 18.24 34.73 22.85
N GLU A 158 18.42 35.18 21.60
CA GLU A 158 19.17 36.39 21.27
C GLU A 158 18.43 37.66 21.73
N GLN A 159 17.10 37.62 21.83
CA GLN A 159 16.28 38.74 22.29
C GLN A 159 15.95 38.66 23.79
N GLN A 160 16.65 37.85 24.56
CA GLN A 160 16.48 37.84 26.02
C GLN A 160 16.56 39.28 26.58
N ASN A 161 15.41 39.78 27.02
CA ASN A 161 15.18 41.06 27.70
C ASN A 161 14.72 42.25 26.84
N LYS A 162 14.15 42.04 25.64
CA LYS A 162 13.48 43.16 24.93
C LYS A 162 11.97 42.87 24.87
N GLY A 163 11.24 43.43 25.82
CA GLY A 163 9.81 43.57 25.71
C GLY A 163 9.43 44.86 24.98
N TYR A 164 8.21 44.93 24.44
CA TYR A 164 7.66 46.14 23.85
C TYR A 164 6.54 46.64 24.77
N ARG A 165 6.65 47.91 25.18
CA ARG A 165 5.59 48.54 25.93
C ARG A 165 4.81 49.46 24.98
N TYR A 166 3.52 49.13 24.84
CA TYR A 166 2.60 49.98 24.07
C TYR A 166 1.91 50.98 25.04
N THR A 167 1.96 52.23 24.69
CA THR A 167 1.16 53.27 25.34
C THR A 167 0.35 54.01 24.26
N GLU A 168 -0.76 54.64 24.60
CA GLU A 168 -1.66 55.29 23.63
C GLU A 168 -0.97 56.27 22.65
N LYS A 169 0.28 56.61 22.88
CA LYS A 169 1.04 57.55 22.05
C LYS A 169 2.36 57.03 21.48
N ASN A 170 2.86 55.85 21.96
CA ASN A 170 4.18 55.37 21.54
C ASN A 170 4.40 53.90 21.79
N ILE A 171 5.22 53.27 20.93
CA ILE A 171 5.76 51.94 21.15
C ILE A 171 7.24 52.12 21.55
N SER A 172 7.62 51.60 22.70
CA SER A 172 9.01 51.62 23.15
C SER A 172 9.48 50.22 23.54
N THR A 173 10.78 49.92 23.30
CA THR A 173 11.40 48.70 23.82
C THR A 173 11.69 48.84 25.30
N THR A 174 11.41 47.84 26.09
CA THR A 174 11.72 47.80 27.53
C THR A 174 12.52 46.57 27.85
N SER A 175 13.49 46.71 28.76
CA SER A 175 14.25 45.61 29.36
C SER A 175 13.69 45.18 30.76
N GLU A 176 12.64 45.88 31.24
CA GLU A 176 12.01 45.49 32.48
C GLU A 176 11.04 44.32 32.28
N LEU A 177 11.21 43.24 33.03
CA LEU A 177 10.22 42.19 33.14
C LEU A 177 8.94 42.80 33.73
N LEU A 178 7.82 42.61 33.04
CA LEU A 178 6.50 42.91 33.59
C LEU A 178 6.28 41.96 34.78
N GLU A 179 6.04 42.49 35.95
CA GLU A 179 5.64 41.70 37.13
C GLU A 179 4.38 40.91 36.81
N GLU A 180 4.27 39.71 37.40
CA GLU A 180 3.35 38.60 37.06
C GLU A 180 1.85 38.90 37.09
N ASP A 181 1.40 40.12 37.33
CA ASP A 181 -0.01 40.46 37.57
C ASP A 181 -0.78 40.97 36.35
N THR A 182 -0.16 41.03 35.18
CA THR A 182 -0.90 41.39 33.94
C THR A 182 -1.15 40.12 33.11
N LYS A 183 -2.22 39.37 33.45
CA LYS A 183 -2.80 38.40 32.52
C LYS A 183 -3.25 39.13 31.27
N LEU A 184 -2.41 39.12 30.23
CA LEU A 184 -2.85 39.37 28.88
C LEU A 184 -3.70 38.17 28.47
N GLU A 185 -5.01 38.31 28.37
CA GLU A 185 -5.89 37.42 27.66
C GLU A 185 -5.39 37.36 26.20
N ALA A 186 -4.80 36.24 25.84
CA ALA A 186 -4.50 35.98 24.43
C ALA A 186 -5.84 35.87 23.67
N HIS A 187 -6.19 36.91 22.95
CA HIS A 187 -7.21 36.78 21.91
C HIS A 187 -6.66 35.88 20.80
N GLU A 188 -7.31 34.77 20.58
CA GLU A 188 -7.05 33.74 19.57
C GLU A 188 -7.39 34.20 18.13
N ASP A 189 -7.32 35.45 17.77
CA ASP A 189 -7.69 35.95 16.46
C ASP A 189 -6.60 36.82 15.86
N ILE A 190 -5.42 36.23 15.54
CA ILE A 190 -4.58 36.75 14.44
C ILE A 190 -3.99 35.56 13.67
N LEU A 191 -4.78 35.02 12.76
CA LEU A 191 -4.30 34.31 11.59
C LEU A 191 -3.88 35.35 10.54
N LEU A 192 -2.61 35.38 10.23
CA LEU A 192 -2.06 35.82 8.94
C LEU A 192 -0.98 34.81 8.51
#